data_a966c335db69911e999b3ab0e770dbed
#
_entry.id   a966c335db69911e999b3ab0e770dbed
#
_cell.length_a   1.000
_cell.length_b   1.000
_cell.length_c   1.000
_cell.angle_alpha   90.00
_cell.angle_beta   90.00
_cell.angle_gamma   90.00
#
_symmetry.space_group_name_H-M   'P 1'
#
loop_
_entity.id
_entity.type
_entity.pdbx_description
1 polymer ?
#
loop_
_entity_poly.entity_id
_entity_poly.type
_entity_poly.pdbx_seq_one_letter_code
_entity_poly.pdbx_strand_id
1 'polypeptide(L)'
;LEKVLGVPAESVREVVSEYPMRITPYLLKQIKEKGDAIWKQVVPSPEEAYPDTACEAEDPLHEEKDSPVPGLVHRYPDRVLLFVTNQCPIYCRFCTRKRFVGSPGTLTPENLDKVVAYITAHTEIRDIIFSGGDPLMVVDKLLDRILSALRKIPHLEIIRLGTRVPGSLPSRITPAFCEMIKKYHPLYMNLHFNHPDEITPEVSHACGMLADAGVPLGSQTVLMEGINDDPQVMKQLMQKLLAIRVKPYYIYQADLVRGTQHFRTRVEKGLEIISALRGHTSGMAVPHFVIDAPQGGGKVAILPEGTLLHLDEDEVIVKNYEDKIFKYPQPQSSKANHENALPVIAPLQKQSCH
;
A
#
# COMPACT_ATOMS: atom_id res chain seq x y z
N LEU A 1 25.12 13.62 2.30
CA LEU A 1 25.19 12.27 1.70
C LEU A 1 26.58 11.67 1.89
N GLU A 2 27.61 12.25 1.31
CA GLU A 2 28.97 11.71 1.32
C GLU A 2 29.54 11.52 2.75
N LYS A 3 29.43 12.55 3.60
CA LYS A 3 29.96 12.52 4.97
C LYS A 3 29.28 11.48 5.88
N VAL A 4 28.00 11.20 5.68
CA VAL A 4 27.19 10.35 6.58
C VAL A 4 26.97 8.95 6.00
N LEU A 5 26.78 8.87 4.68
CA LEU A 5 26.41 7.62 3.99
C LEU A 5 27.50 7.10 3.03
N GLY A 6 28.60 7.84 2.87
CA GLY A 6 29.67 7.46 1.94
C GLY A 6 29.21 7.40 0.46
N VAL A 7 28.12 8.12 0.11
CA VAL A 7 27.65 8.25 -1.27
C VAL A 7 28.26 9.49 -1.88
N PRO A 8 29.07 9.40 -2.93
CA PRO A 8 29.63 10.56 -3.61
C PRO A 8 28.49 11.45 -4.11
N ALA A 9 28.49 12.74 -3.75
CA ALA A 9 27.42 13.67 -4.11
C ALA A 9 27.22 13.75 -5.62
N GLU A 10 28.33 13.68 -6.39
CA GLU A 10 28.30 13.70 -7.85
C GLU A 10 27.53 12.52 -8.46
N SER A 11 27.65 11.30 -7.87
CA SER A 11 27.02 10.09 -8.42
C SER A 11 25.47 10.11 -8.37
N VAL A 12 24.89 10.97 -7.54
CA VAL A 12 23.43 11.07 -7.36
C VAL A 12 22.93 12.51 -7.50
N ARG A 13 23.75 13.43 -7.99
CA ARG A 13 23.42 14.86 -8.09
C ARG A 13 22.16 15.07 -8.95
N GLU A 14 22.11 14.47 -10.12
CA GLU A 14 20.98 14.56 -11.05
C GLU A 14 19.70 14.02 -10.39
N VAL A 15 19.75 12.84 -9.81
CA VAL A 15 18.64 12.20 -9.11
C VAL A 15 18.12 13.06 -7.95
N VAL A 16 19.01 13.63 -7.12
CA VAL A 16 18.61 14.43 -5.95
C VAL A 16 18.05 15.79 -6.38
N SER A 17 18.46 16.33 -7.54
CA SER A 17 17.91 17.58 -8.07
C SER A 17 16.46 17.41 -8.51
N GLU A 18 16.10 16.25 -9.04
CA GLU A 18 14.72 15.92 -9.47
C GLU A 18 13.90 15.32 -8.32
N TYR A 19 14.48 14.36 -7.58
CA TYR A 19 13.81 13.66 -6.47
C TYR A 19 14.60 13.85 -5.18
N PRO A 20 14.25 14.83 -4.35
CA PRO A 20 15.00 15.14 -3.14
C PRO A 20 15.07 13.95 -2.19
N MET A 21 16.07 13.94 -1.31
CA MET A 21 16.24 12.93 -0.27
C MET A 21 15.81 13.48 1.10
N ARG A 22 15.08 12.66 1.84
CA ARG A 22 14.80 12.87 3.27
C ARG A 22 14.79 11.54 4.00
N ILE A 23 15.49 11.50 5.14
CA ILE A 23 15.54 10.33 6.03
C ILE A 23 15.54 10.81 7.48
N THR A 24 14.83 10.10 8.36
CA THR A 24 14.86 10.39 9.79
C THR A 24 16.14 9.85 10.44
N PRO A 25 16.64 10.49 11.52
CA PRO A 25 17.75 9.93 12.30
C PRO A 25 17.45 8.53 12.85
N TYR A 26 16.18 8.24 13.12
CA TYR A 26 15.73 6.92 13.54
C TYR A 26 16.00 5.88 12.45
N LEU A 27 15.48 6.09 11.24
CA LEU A 27 15.61 5.13 10.16
C LEU A 27 17.06 5.02 9.65
N LEU A 28 17.83 6.12 9.70
CA LEU A 28 19.26 6.12 9.38
C LEU A 28 20.04 5.12 10.25
N LYS A 29 19.68 4.99 11.54
CA LYS A 29 20.30 4.02 12.46
C LYS A 29 19.95 2.57 12.18
N GLN A 30 18.90 2.30 11.40
CA GLN A 30 18.48 0.93 11.01
C GLN A 30 19.27 0.42 9.80
N ILE A 31 19.95 1.27 9.08
CA ILE A 31 20.86 0.88 8.00
C ILE A 31 22.06 0.17 8.62
N LYS A 32 22.23 -1.12 8.30
CA LYS A 32 23.33 -1.96 8.81
C LYS A 32 24.57 -1.86 7.93
N GLU A 33 24.33 -1.80 6.62
CA GLU A 33 25.40 -1.69 5.63
C GLU A 33 24.89 -1.01 4.35
N LYS A 34 25.85 -0.54 3.54
CA LYS A 34 25.53 0.05 2.24
C LYS A 34 24.87 -0.98 1.31
N GLY A 35 23.71 -0.64 0.79
CA GLY A 35 22.97 -1.50 -0.14
C GLY A 35 22.05 -2.51 0.54
N ASP A 36 21.89 -2.48 1.87
CA ASP A 36 20.88 -3.29 2.54
C ASP A 36 19.45 -2.89 2.17
N ALA A 37 18.47 -3.65 2.64
CA ALA A 37 17.06 -3.44 2.31
C ALA A 37 16.52 -2.08 2.75
N ILE A 38 17.01 -1.53 3.88
CA ILE A 38 16.61 -0.19 4.35
C ILE A 38 17.28 0.88 3.50
N TRP A 39 18.58 0.71 3.24
CA TRP A 39 19.35 1.62 2.37
C TRP A 39 18.66 1.82 1.03
N LYS A 40 18.39 0.73 0.30
CA LYS A 40 17.79 0.77 -1.05
C LYS A 40 16.46 1.53 -1.09
N GLN A 41 15.71 1.52 0.00
CA GLN A 41 14.41 2.17 0.06
C GLN A 41 14.48 3.69 0.24
N VAL A 42 15.59 4.24 0.75
CA VAL A 42 15.65 5.65 1.19
C VAL A 42 16.85 6.43 0.68
N VAL A 43 17.91 5.75 0.23
CA VAL A 43 19.11 6.39 -0.30
C VAL A 43 19.01 6.43 -1.82
N PRO A 44 19.21 7.61 -2.45
CA PRO A 44 19.17 7.75 -3.92
C PRO A 44 20.18 6.83 -4.60
N SER A 45 19.76 6.26 -5.73
CA SER A 45 20.60 5.46 -6.63
C SER A 45 20.72 6.13 -8.00
N PRO A 46 21.88 6.07 -8.68
CA PRO A 46 22.02 6.50 -10.07
C PRO A 46 21.02 5.83 -11.03
N GLU A 47 20.55 4.63 -10.71
CA GLU A 47 19.56 3.88 -11.50
C GLU A 47 18.23 4.63 -11.64
N GLU A 48 17.89 5.54 -10.72
CA GLU A 48 16.70 6.37 -10.79
C GLU A 48 16.72 7.38 -11.94
N ALA A 49 17.91 7.72 -12.47
CA ALA A 49 18.06 8.62 -13.61
C ALA A 49 17.84 7.93 -14.96
N TYR A 50 17.83 6.59 -15.00
CA TYR A 50 17.64 5.84 -16.25
C TYR A 50 16.14 5.57 -16.46
N PRO A 51 15.46 6.24 -17.40
CA PRO A 51 14.07 5.96 -17.70
C PRO A 51 13.92 4.59 -18.39
N ASP A 52 12.99 3.78 -17.93
CA ASP A 52 12.48 2.66 -18.72
C ASP A 52 11.46 3.23 -19.72
N THR A 53 11.84 3.22 -20.97
CA THR A 53 11.40 4.16 -22.00
C THR A 53 9.97 4.00 -22.50
N ALA A 54 9.24 2.96 -22.17
CA ALA A 54 7.96 2.67 -22.85
C ALA A 54 6.70 2.74 -21.96
N CYS A 55 6.82 2.56 -20.65
CA CYS A 55 5.64 2.32 -19.79
C CYS A 55 5.56 3.19 -18.54
N GLU A 56 6.58 3.99 -18.21
CA GLU A 56 6.63 4.76 -16.97
C GLU A 56 5.95 6.13 -17.11
N ALA A 57 5.14 6.47 -16.12
CA ALA A 57 4.45 7.74 -16.03
C ALA A 57 4.79 8.48 -14.73
N GLU A 58 4.66 9.80 -14.72
CA GLU A 58 4.72 10.59 -13.50
C GLU A 58 3.48 10.39 -12.63
N ASP A 59 2.32 10.20 -13.24
CA ASP A 59 1.05 9.85 -12.61
C ASP A 59 0.49 8.53 -13.18
N PRO A 60 1.09 7.36 -12.82
CA PRO A 60 0.71 6.06 -13.37
C PRO A 60 -0.72 5.65 -13.01
N LEU A 61 -1.26 6.24 -11.95
CA LEU A 61 -2.59 5.95 -11.44
C LEU A 61 -3.65 6.96 -11.91
N HIS A 62 -3.30 7.97 -12.71
CA HIS A 62 -4.22 9.02 -13.18
C HIS A 62 -5.00 9.71 -12.05
N GLU A 63 -4.35 9.97 -10.91
CA GLU A 63 -4.99 10.60 -9.75
C GLU A 63 -5.47 12.03 -10.04
N GLU A 64 -4.76 12.75 -10.91
CA GLU A 64 -5.13 14.11 -11.30
C GLU A 64 -6.42 14.15 -12.13
N LYS A 65 -6.59 13.19 -13.04
CA LYS A 65 -7.81 13.06 -13.86
C LYS A 65 -9.05 12.75 -13.02
N ASP A 66 -8.89 11.97 -11.96
CA ASP A 66 -9.96 11.52 -11.09
C ASP A 66 -10.20 12.49 -9.90
N SER A 67 -9.67 13.72 -9.97
CA SER A 67 -9.73 14.72 -8.89
C SER A 67 -10.85 15.75 -9.12
N PRO A 68 -12.06 15.53 -8.58
CA PRO A 68 -13.21 16.43 -8.76
C PRO A 68 -13.09 17.76 -8.00
N VAL A 69 -12.34 17.75 -6.88
CA VAL A 69 -11.98 18.95 -6.10
C VAL A 69 -10.52 18.85 -5.67
N PRO A 70 -9.82 19.97 -5.45
CA PRO A 70 -8.40 19.97 -5.13
C PRO A 70 -8.07 19.07 -3.92
N GLY A 71 -7.19 18.09 -4.14
CA GLY A 71 -6.72 17.15 -3.11
C GLY A 71 -7.63 15.96 -2.84
N LEU A 72 -8.74 15.79 -3.56
CA LEU A 72 -9.63 14.63 -3.45
C LEU A 72 -9.59 13.83 -4.75
N VAL A 73 -9.33 12.52 -4.67
CA VAL A 73 -9.40 11.58 -5.80
C VAL A 73 -10.61 10.67 -5.62
N HIS A 74 -11.50 10.61 -6.63
CA HIS A 74 -12.72 9.79 -6.61
C HIS A 74 -12.74 8.84 -7.81
N ARG A 75 -12.10 7.68 -7.66
CA ARG A 75 -12.02 6.63 -8.70
C ARG A 75 -13.06 5.54 -8.54
N TYR A 76 -13.30 5.13 -7.29
CA TYR A 76 -14.20 4.02 -6.96
C TYR A 76 -15.57 4.55 -6.54
N PRO A 77 -16.66 3.82 -6.84
CA PRO A 77 -18.00 4.33 -6.61
C PRO A 77 -18.29 4.75 -5.16
N ASP A 78 -17.70 4.03 -4.18
CA ASP A 78 -18.05 4.13 -2.76
C ASP A 78 -16.96 4.71 -1.87
N ARG A 79 -15.79 5.11 -2.46
CA ARG A 79 -14.66 5.58 -1.67
C ARG A 79 -13.77 6.58 -2.37
N VAL A 80 -13.17 7.44 -1.57
CA VAL A 80 -12.30 8.52 -2.03
C VAL A 80 -10.95 8.51 -1.31
N LEU A 81 -9.95 9.16 -1.93
CA LEU A 81 -8.65 9.41 -1.33
C LEU A 81 -8.46 10.92 -1.17
N LEU A 82 -8.01 11.34 0.01
CA LEU A 82 -7.77 12.74 0.35
C LEU A 82 -6.27 12.99 0.57
N PHE A 83 -5.70 13.92 -0.17
CA PHE A 83 -4.35 14.44 0.06
C PHE A 83 -4.39 15.49 1.16
N VAL A 84 -3.84 15.17 2.33
CA VAL A 84 -3.83 16.11 3.47
C VAL A 84 -2.54 16.91 3.56
N THR A 85 -1.44 16.41 3.00
CA THR A 85 -0.14 17.09 2.94
C THR A 85 0.76 16.44 1.89
N ASN A 86 1.74 17.18 1.37
CA ASN A 86 2.81 16.65 0.51
C ASN A 86 4.08 16.28 1.31
N GLN A 87 4.07 16.43 2.63
CA GLN A 87 5.22 16.14 3.48
C GLN A 87 5.23 14.70 3.95
N CYS A 88 6.42 14.08 3.96
CA CYS A 88 6.69 12.77 4.55
C CYS A 88 7.84 12.85 5.54
N PRO A 89 7.96 11.93 6.51
CA PRO A 89 9.14 11.85 7.39
C PRO A 89 10.37 11.36 6.61
N ILE A 90 10.17 10.55 5.58
CA ILE A 90 11.19 10.03 4.66
C ILE A 90 10.67 10.11 3.22
N TYR A 91 11.58 10.21 2.24
CA TYR A 91 11.20 10.14 0.82
C TYR A 91 11.60 8.78 0.27
N CYS A 92 10.60 7.89 0.17
CA CYS A 92 10.76 6.53 -0.37
C CYS A 92 11.22 6.59 -1.82
N ARG A 93 12.27 5.87 -2.18
CA ARG A 93 12.80 5.88 -3.56
C ARG A 93 11.85 5.23 -4.57
N PHE A 94 10.98 4.33 -4.09
CA PHE A 94 9.92 3.65 -4.87
C PHE A 94 8.54 4.37 -4.81
N CYS A 95 8.48 5.64 -4.38
CA CYS A 95 7.22 6.34 -4.15
C CYS A 95 6.45 6.59 -5.46
N THR A 96 5.16 6.22 -5.50
CA THR A 96 4.26 6.48 -6.65
C THR A 96 3.97 7.96 -6.86
N ARG A 97 4.27 8.79 -5.87
CA ARG A 97 4.01 10.25 -5.87
C ARG A 97 5.31 11.06 -5.78
N LYS A 98 6.43 10.52 -6.31
CA LYS A 98 7.72 11.23 -6.37
C LYS A 98 7.57 12.64 -6.94
N ARG A 99 6.67 12.83 -7.92
CA ARG A 99 6.42 14.09 -8.62
C ARG A 99 6.06 15.27 -7.70
N PHE A 100 5.46 15.04 -6.53
CA PHE A 100 5.05 16.12 -5.64
C PHE A 100 5.43 15.96 -4.16
N VAL A 101 5.85 14.75 -3.73
CA VAL A 101 6.28 14.54 -2.34
C VAL A 101 7.48 15.42 -2.01
N GLY A 102 7.37 16.18 -0.91
CA GLY A 102 8.37 17.15 -0.48
C GLY A 102 8.14 18.57 -0.97
N SER A 103 7.26 18.78 -1.96
CA SER A 103 6.84 20.13 -2.38
C SER A 103 6.00 20.80 -1.27
N PRO A 104 5.90 22.15 -1.26
CA PRO A 104 4.93 22.82 -0.40
C PRO A 104 3.50 22.39 -0.71
N GLY A 105 2.74 22.04 0.31
CA GLY A 105 1.33 21.66 0.15
C GLY A 105 0.78 21.02 1.42
N THR A 106 -0.32 21.56 1.89
CA THR A 106 -1.13 21.03 2.98
C THR A 106 -2.57 21.42 2.69
N LEU A 107 -3.50 20.55 3.04
CA LEU A 107 -4.93 20.80 2.87
C LEU A 107 -5.32 22.10 3.58
N THR A 108 -5.79 23.08 2.80
CA THR A 108 -6.25 24.36 3.34
C THR A 108 -7.67 24.25 3.89
N PRO A 109 -8.07 25.14 4.81
CA PRO A 109 -9.45 25.17 5.30
C PRO A 109 -10.48 25.27 4.18
N GLU A 110 -10.23 26.12 3.17
CA GLU A 110 -11.11 26.28 2.02
C GLU A 110 -11.26 24.99 1.20
N ASN A 111 -10.15 24.30 0.94
CA ASN A 111 -10.20 23.01 0.23
C ASN A 111 -10.86 21.92 1.07
N LEU A 112 -10.69 21.93 2.40
CA LEU A 112 -11.44 21.03 3.29
C LEU A 112 -12.93 21.26 3.18
N ASP A 113 -13.39 22.51 3.14
CA ASP A 113 -14.82 22.85 2.99
C ASP A 113 -15.36 22.33 1.64
N LYS A 114 -14.59 22.47 0.54
CA LYS A 114 -14.95 21.89 -0.77
C LYS A 114 -15.05 20.37 -0.73
N VAL A 115 -14.10 19.70 -0.06
CA VAL A 115 -14.10 18.23 0.13
C VAL A 115 -15.31 17.78 0.92
N VAL A 116 -15.63 18.46 2.04
CA VAL A 116 -16.81 18.16 2.86
C VAL A 116 -18.08 18.34 2.05
N ALA A 117 -18.21 19.45 1.32
CA ALA A 117 -19.37 19.71 0.46
C ALA A 117 -19.53 18.63 -0.63
N TYR A 118 -18.42 18.25 -1.29
CA TYR A 118 -18.42 17.20 -2.31
C TYR A 118 -18.89 15.85 -1.74
N ILE A 119 -18.28 15.39 -0.64
CA ILE A 119 -18.66 14.11 -0.02
C ILE A 119 -20.11 14.15 0.48
N THR A 120 -20.56 15.27 1.06
CA THR A 120 -21.95 15.43 1.53
C THR A 120 -22.96 15.30 0.38
N ALA A 121 -22.62 15.78 -0.81
CA ALA A 121 -23.47 15.68 -1.99
C ALA A 121 -23.47 14.28 -2.66
N HIS A 122 -22.46 13.45 -2.38
CA HIS A 122 -22.26 12.12 -2.96
C HIS A 122 -22.49 11.04 -1.89
N THR A 123 -23.74 10.70 -1.64
CA THR A 123 -24.14 9.80 -0.54
C THR A 123 -23.69 8.35 -0.71
N GLU A 124 -23.25 7.95 -1.89
CA GLU A 124 -22.62 6.69 -2.21
C GLU A 124 -21.22 6.53 -1.59
N ILE A 125 -20.55 7.64 -1.25
CA ILE A 125 -19.19 7.63 -0.65
C ILE A 125 -19.30 7.26 0.84
N ARG A 126 -18.89 6.04 1.17
CA ARG A 126 -18.88 5.49 2.53
C ARG A 126 -17.52 5.45 3.19
N ASP A 127 -16.44 5.57 2.42
CA ASP A 127 -15.07 5.36 2.86
C ASP A 127 -14.14 6.46 2.35
N ILE A 128 -13.28 6.96 3.22
CA ILE A 128 -12.23 7.92 2.86
C ILE A 128 -10.88 7.46 3.39
N ILE A 129 -9.85 7.51 2.54
CA ILE A 129 -8.46 7.29 2.95
C ILE A 129 -7.66 8.59 2.87
N PHE A 130 -7.03 8.97 3.97
CA PHE A 130 -6.06 10.07 4.00
C PHE A 130 -4.71 9.58 3.50
N SER A 131 -4.10 10.36 2.62
CA SER A 131 -2.84 10.07 1.97
C SER A 131 -2.16 11.39 1.55
N GLY A 132 -1.41 11.36 0.46
CA GLY A 132 -0.66 12.48 -0.10
C GLY A 132 0.83 12.21 -0.03
N GLY A 133 1.53 12.99 0.80
CA GLY A 133 2.70 12.58 1.53
C GLY A 133 2.28 11.61 2.64
N ASP A 134 2.60 11.89 3.87
CA ASP A 134 2.14 11.06 5.00
C ASP A 134 1.18 11.86 5.89
N PRO A 135 -0.07 11.42 6.10
CA PRO A 135 -1.07 12.17 6.85
C PRO A 135 -0.67 12.41 8.31
N LEU A 136 0.22 11.59 8.89
CA LEU A 136 0.67 11.79 10.26
C LEU A 136 1.78 12.87 10.39
N MET A 137 2.23 13.47 9.28
CA MET A 137 3.08 14.66 9.29
C MET A 137 2.30 15.96 9.54
N VAL A 138 0.99 15.90 9.47
CA VAL A 138 0.12 17.01 9.86
C VAL A 138 0.09 17.09 11.39
N VAL A 139 0.10 18.31 11.94
CA VAL A 139 -0.01 18.53 13.39
C VAL A 139 -1.37 18.06 13.93
N ASP A 140 -1.38 17.53 15.17
CA ASP A 140 -2.58 16.91 15.76
C ASP A 140 -3.80 17.81 15.69
N LYS A 141 -3.66 19.10 15.98
CA LYS A 141 -4.77 20.08 15.93
C LYS A 141 -5.42 20.17 14.55
N LEU A 142 -4.63 20.11 13.47
CA LEU A 142 -5.19 20.15 12.11
C LEU A 142 -5.81 18.82 11.74
N LEU A 143 -5.18 17.70 12.11
CA LEU A 143 -5.73 16.36 11.88
C LEU A 143 -7.06 16.17 12.61
N ASP A 144 -7.14 16.58 13.89
CA ASP A 144 -8.37 16.57 14.70
C ASP A 144 -9.51 17.40 14.05
N ARG A 145 -9.17 18.59 13.51
CA ARG A 145 -10.13 19.40 12.74
C ARG A 145 -10.65 18.69 11.49
N ILE A 146 -9.77 18.08 10.71
CA ILE A 146 -10.16 17.35 9.47
C ILE A 146 -11.04 16.15 9.83
N LEU A 147 -10.62 15.34 10.79
CA LEU A 147 -11.38 14.18 11.27
C LEU A 147 -12.75 14.58 11.81
N SER A 148 -12.82 15.64 12.62
CA SER A 148 -14.05 16.16 13.17
C SER A 148 -15.03 16.68 12.11
N ALA A 149 -14.52 17.33 11.05
CA ALA A 149 -15.36 17.80 9.95
C ALA A 149 -15.99 16.63 9.17
N LEU A 150 -15.17 15.62 8.85
CA LEU A 150 -15.62 14.45 8.08
C LEU A 150 -16.56 13.53 8.87
N ARG A 151 -16.35 13.36 10.18
CA ARG A 151 -17.25 12.55 11.03
C ARG A 151 -18.65 13.13 11.20
N LYS A 152 -18.90 14.38 10.81
CA LYS A 152 -20.24 14.96 10.76
C LYS A 152 -21.07 14.54 9.55
N ILE A 153 -20.44 13.89 8.56
CA ILE A 153 -21.12 13.38 7.34
C ILE A 153 -21.75 12.03 7.68
N PRO A 154 -23.08 11.88 7.70
CA PRO A 154 -23.75 10.70 8.25
C PRO A 154 -23.46 9.40 7.50
N HIS A 155 -23.30 9.46 6.17
CA HIS A 155 -23.05 8.28 5.31
C HIS A 155 -21.56 7.92 5.21
N LEU A 156 -20.64 8.75 5.72
CA LEU A 156 -19.21 8.44 5.73
C LEU A 156 -18.90 7.53 6.93
N GLU A 157 -18.93 6.22 6.68
CA GLU A 157 -18.80 5.19 7.72
C GLU A 157 -17.35 4.97 8.14
N ILE A 158 -16.42 4.93 7.18
CA ILE A 158 -15.04 4.49 7.37
C ILE A 158 -14.07 5.63 7.09
N ILE A 159 -13.15 5.88 8.03
CA ILE A 159 -11.97 6.73 7.80
C ILE A 159 -10.73 5.86 7.92
N ARG A 160 -9.82 5.99 6.94
CA ARG A 160 -8.53 5.29 6.92
C ARG A 160 -7.38 6.28 6.82
N LEU A 161 -6.28 5.98 7.50
CA LEU A 161 -5.01 6.72 7.38
C LEU A 161 -3.97 5.81 6.75
N GLY A 162 -3.47 6.17 5.56
CA GLY A 162 -2.37 5.47 4.89
C GLY A 162 -1.04 6.10 5.32
N THR A 163 -0.20 5.40 6.08
CA THR A 163 0.98 5.99 6.70
C THR A 163 2.17 5.04 6.76
N ARG A 164 3.38 5.60 6.65
CA ARG A 164 4.65 4.91 6.93
C ARG A 164 5.30 5.40 8.22
N VAL A 165 4.68 6.33 8.93
CA VAL A 165 5.22 6.94 10.16
C VAL A 165 5.60 5.91 11.21
N PRO A 166 4.81 4.87 11.56
CA PRO A 166 5.24 3.92 12.57
C PRO A 166 6.57 3.25 12.25
N GLY A 167 6.85 2.94 10.97
CA GLY A 167 8.13 2.36 10.52
C GLY A 167 9.28 3.36 10.34
N SER A 168 8.99 4.66 10.19
CA SER A 168 10.00 5.67 9.83
C SER A 168 10.21 6.75 10.89
N LEU A 169 9.23 6.99 11.75
CA LEU A 169 9.25 7.97 12.83
C LEU A 169 8.32 7.51 13.98
N PRO A 170 8.61 6.37 14.65
CA PRO A 170 7.71 5.79 15.66
C PRO A 170 7.41 6.74 16.83
N SER A 171 8.33 7.65 17.18
CA SER A 171 8.14 8.67 18.21
C SER A 171 7.00 9.67 17.93
N ARG A 172 6.48 9.73 16.69
CA ARG A 172 5.30 10.52 16.33
C ARG A 172 4.01 9.93 16.93
N ILE A 173 4.01 8.64 17.21
CA ILE A 173 2.88 7.98 17.86
C ILE A 173 3.01 8.19 19.38
N THR A 174 2.26 9.15 19.89
CA THR A 174 2.27 9.53 21.30
C THR A 174 0.97 9.12 22.00
N PRO A 175 0.93 8.98 23.32
CA PRO A 175 -0.31 8.76 24.06
C PRO A 175 -1.39 9.81 23.74
N ALA A 176 -1.01 11.10 23.66
CA ALA A 176 -1.93 12.18 23.31
C ALA A 176 -2.53 12.02 21.91
N PHE A 177 -1.72 11.62 20.92
CA PHE A 177 -2.20 11.29 19.58
C PHE A 177 -3.19 10.12 19.62
N CYS A 178 -2.87 9.04 20.35
CA CYS A 178 -3.75 7.90 20.49
C CYS A 178 -5.09 8.26 21.14
N GLU A 179 -5.09 9.07 22.19
CA GLU A 179 -6.35 9.58 22.81
C GLU A 179 -7.15 10.46 21.86
N MET A 180 -6.50 11.26 21.03
CA MET A 180 -7.16 12.10 20.03
C MET A 180 -7.89 11.27 18.99
N ILE A 181 -7.26 10.24 18.42
CA ILE A 181 -7.84 9.43 17.33
C ILE A 181 -8.97 8.52 17.81
N LYS A 182 -9.01 8.12 19.09
CA LYS A 182 -10.11 7.33 19.67
C LYS A 182 -11.49 7.96 19.46
N LYS A 183 -11.59 9.29 19.37
CA LYS A 183 -12.84 10.02 19.15
C LYS A 183 -13.49 9.75 17.79
N TYR A 184 -12.70 9.18 16.84
CA TYR A 184 -13.07 9.13 15.42
C TYR A 184 -13.30 7.70 14.88
N HIS A 185 -13.55 6.75 15.77
CA HIS A 185 -13.90 5.39 15.33
C HIS A 185 -15.25 5.34 14.58
N PRO A 186 -15.39 4.41 13.62
CA PRO A 186 -14.39 3.44 13.15
C PRO A 186 -13.29 4.10 12.29
N LEU A 187 -12.05 4.07 12.79
CA LEU A 187 -10.87 4.58 12.14
C LEU A 187 -9.86 3.44 11.98
N TYR A 188 -9.32 3.27 10.78
CA TYR A 188 -8.36 2.23 10.42
C TYR A 188 -7.02 2.85 10.03
N MET A 189 -5.93 2.12 10.19
CA MET A 189 -4.62 2.53 9.66
C MET A 189 -4.06 1.47 8.72
N ASN A 190 -3.71 1.91 7.51
CA ASN A 190 -2.99 1.13 6.53
C ASN A 190 -1.50 1.51 6.62
N LEU A 191 -0.74 0.68 7.32
CA LEU A 191 0.69 0.89 7.55
C LEU A 191 1.51 0.39 6.37
N HIS A 192 2.68 0.98 6.16
CA HIS A 192 3.58 0.59 5.07
C HIS A 192 4.88 0.02 5.63
N PHE A 193 5.10 -1.28 5.39
CA PHE A 193 6.32 -2.01 5.73
C PHE A 193 6.74 -2.89 4.56
N ASN A 194 8.02 -2.92 4.24
CA ASN A 194 8.55 -3.70 3.12
C ASN A 194 9.58 -4.75 3.52
N HIS A 195 10.20 -4.63 4.70
CA HIS A 195 11.24 -5.55 5.12
C HIS A 195 11.12 -5.90 6.62
N PRO A 196 11.45 -7.14 7.03
CA PRO A 196 11.39 -7.56 8.44
C PRO A 196 12.31 -6.77 9.37
N ASP A 197 13.35 -6.13 8.86
CA ASP A 197 14.26 -5.27 9.63
C ASP A 197 13.64 -3.91 10.00
N GLU A 198 12.54 -3.52 9.37
CA GLU A 198 11.76 -2.34 9.77
C GLU A 198 11.00 -2.56 11.09
N ILE A 199 10.84 -3.82 11.54
CA ILE A 199 10.09 -4.16 12.75
C ILE A 199 11.03 -4.19 13.95
N THR A 200 11.22 -3.02 14.55
CA THR A 200 12.04 -2.81 15.76
C THR A 200 11.18 -2.79 17.03
N PRO A 201 11.79 -2.79 18.25
CA PRO A 201 11.06 -2.61 19.49
C PRO A 201 10.25 -1.31 19.54
N GLU A 202 10.78 -0.20 19.00
CA GLU A 202 10.08 1.09 18.95
C GLU A 202 8.86 1.04 18.02
N VAL A 203 8.97 0.37 16.87
CA VAL A 203 7.85 0.14 15.95
C VAL A 203 6.80 -0.74 16.60
N SER A 204 7.21 -1.82 17.27
CA SER A 204 6.31 -2.71 18.01
C SER A 204 5.54 -1.94 19.08
N HIS A 205 6.22 -1.07 19.83
CA HIS A 205 5.58 -0.21 20.83
C HIS A 205 4.57 0.76 20.20
N ALA A 206 4.95 1.46 19.13
CA ALA A 206 4.07 2.41 18.43
C ALA A 206 2.82 1.72 17.86
N CYS A 207 2.97 0.56 17.20
CA CYS A 207 1.84 -0.23 16.71
C CYS A 207 0.98 -0.75 17.87
N GLY A 208 1.60 -1.14 18.98
CA GLY A 208 0.93 -1.52 20.22
C GLY A 208 0.00 -0.42 20.74
N MET A 209 0.51 0.80 20.87
CA MET A 209 -0.29 1.96 21.32
C MET A 209 -1.47 2.25 20.39
N LEU A 210 -1.30 2.16 19.08
CA LEU A 210 -2.38 2.34 18.11
C LEU A 210 -3.45 1.24 18.25
N ALA A 211 -3.04 -0.01 18.37
CA ALA A 211 -3.95 -1.13 18.56
C ALA A 211 -4.68 -1.07 19.90
N ASP A 212 -4.02 -0.62 21.00
CA ASP A 212 -4.63 -0.38 22.31
C ASP A 212 -5.61 0.80 22.27
N ALA A 213 -5.40 1.76 21.37
CA ALA A 213 -6.36 2.81 21.08
C ALA A 213 -7.59 2.33 20.28
N GLY A 214 -7.69 1.02 19.98
CA GLY A 214 -8.80 0.43 19.24
C GLY A 214 -8.73 0.59 17.73
N VAL A 215 -7.56 0.98 17.19
CA VAL A 215 -7.37 1.17 15.73
C VAL A 215 -7.01 -0.18 15.08
N PRO A 216 -7.82 -0.71 14.18
CA PRO A 216 -7.44 -1.86 13.36
C PRO A 216 -6.26 -1.48 12.44
N LEU A 217 -5.20 -2.30 12.47
CA LEU A 217 -3.97 -2.07 11.71
C LEU A 217 -3.85 -3.07 10.58
N GLY A 218 -3.68 -2.57 9.35
CA GLY A 218 -3.36 -3.37 8.17
C GLY A 218 -2.02 -2.95 7.58
N SER A 219 -1.25 -3.88 7.00
CA SER A 219 -0.01 -3.56 6.30
C SER A 219 -0.19 -3.58 4.79
N GLN A 220 0.39 -2.59 4.14
CA GLN A 220 0.63 -2.54 2.70
C GLN A 220 2.13 -2.70 2.46
N THR A 221 2.50 -3.58 1.52
CA THR A 221 3.88 -3.90 1.18
C THR A 221 4.04 -3.79 -0.33
N VAL A 222 5.08 -3.13 -0.82
CA VAL A 222 5.45 -3.13 -2.24
C VAL A 222 6.49 -4.22 -2.46
N LEU A 223 6.27 -5.07 -3.47
CA LEU A 223 7.23 -6.09 -3.89
C LEU A 223 8.33 -5.42 -4.70
N MET A 224 9.59 -5.56 -4.24
CA MET A 224 10.74 -4.87 -4.81
C MET A 224 11.95 -5.78 -4.98
N GLU A 225 12.57 -5.70 -6.14
CA GLU A 225 13.79 -6.43 -6.51
C GLU A 225 14.91 -6.16 -5.51
N GLY A 226 15.54 -7.23 -5.02
CA GLY A 226 16.67 -7.18 -4.09
C GLY A 226 16.37 -6.54 -2.73
N ILE A 227 15.10 -6.45 -2.33
CA ILE A 227 14.65 -5.95 -1.02
C ILE A 227 13.82 -7.02 -0.31
N ASN A 228 12.74 -7.48 -0.93
CA ASN A 228 11.79 -8.41 -0.32
C ASN A 228 11.22 -9.44 -1.32
N ASP A 229 11.89 -9.63 -2.44
CA ASP A 229 11.56 -10.59 -3.49
C ASP A 229 11.97 -12.03 -3.17
N ASP A 230 12.55 -12.26 -2.00
CA ASP A 230 12.78 -13.60 -1.46
C ASP A 230 11.54 -14.08 -0.66
N PRO A 231 10.98 -15.28 -0.97
CA PRO A 231 9.82 -15.81 -0.24
C PRO A 231 10.01 -15.96 1.27
N GLN A 232 11.25 -16.25 1.74
CA GLN A 232 11.53 -16.37 3.17
C GLN A 232 11.58 -15.01 3.86
N VAL A 233 12.15 -14.00 3.22
CA VAL A 233 12.15 -12.61 3.71
C VAL A 233 10.70 -12.11 3.83
N MET A 234 9.88 -12.34 2.79
CA MET A 234 8.48 -11.95 2.82
C MET A 234 7.70 -12.69 3.89
N LYS A 235 7.90 -14.00 4.04
CA LYS A 235 7.27 -14.81 5.10
C LYS A 235 7.63 -14.29 6.49
N GLN A 236 8.90 -13.97 6.72
CA GLN A 236 9.36 -13.40 7.98
C GLN A 236 8.70 -12.05 8.27
N LEU A 237 8.57 -11.18 7.25
CA LEU A 237 7.88 -9.89 7.38
C LEU A 237 6.42 -10.11 7.79
N MET A 238 5.68 -10.96 7.08
CA MET A 238 4.25 -11.21 7.34
C MET A 238 4.02 -11.75 8.76
N GLN A 239 4.90 -12.65 9.22
CA GLN A 239 4.83 -13.21 10.58
C GLN A 239 5.15 -12.15 11.65
N LYS A 240 6.19 -11.34 11.45
CA LYS A 240 6.54 -10.24 12.37
C LYS A 240 5.43 -9.20 12.47
N LEU A 241 4.77 -8.87 11.34
CA LEU A 241 3.64 -7.94 11.33
C LEU A 241 2.49 -8.45 12.23
N LEU A 242 2.12 -9.72 12.13
CA LEU A 242 1.09 -10.29 13.02
C LEU A 242 1.52 -10.23 14.49
N ALA A 243 2.79 -10.50 14.80
CA ALA A 243 3.29 -10.46 16.17
C ALA A 243 3.15 -9.05 16.81
N ILE A 244 3.16 -7.99 16.02
CA ILE A 244 2.92 -6.61 16.47
C ILE A 244 1.47 -6.13 16.22
N ARG A 245 0.54 -7.06 16.01
CA ARG A 245 -0.91 -6.80 15.80
C ARG A 245 -1.23 -6.00 14.53
N VAL A 246 -0.39 -6.12 13.51
CA VAL A 246 -0.62 -5.55 12.18
C VAL A 246 -0.97 -6.68 11.22
N LYS A 247 -2.19 -6.66 10.67
CA LYS A 247 -2.62 -7.69 9.71
C LYS A 247 -2.03 -7.40 8.33
N PRO A 248 -1.26 -8.34 7.71
CA PRO A 248 -0.91 -8.24 6.29
C PRO A 248 -2.18 -8.09 5.43
N TYR A 249 -2.23 -7.03 4.63
CA TYR A 249 -3.42 -6.67 3.85
C TYR A 249 -3.16 -6.83 2.36
N TYR A 250 -2.16 -6.11 1.82
CA TYR A 250 -1.75 -6.19 0.43
C TYR A 250 -0.24 -6.37 0.27
N ILE A 251 0.16 -7.15 -0.74
CA ILE A 251 1.43 -7.03 -1.45
C ILE A 251 1.09 -6.41 -2.81
N TYR A 252 1.68 -5.27 -3.12
CA TYR A 252 1.56 -4.60 -4.41
C TYR A 252 2.69 -5.01 -5.34
N GLN A 253 2.37 -5.35 -6.58
CA GLN A 253 3.34 -5.24 -7.66
C GLN A 253 3.76 -3.77 -7.76
N ALA A 254 5.07 -3.50 -7.92
CA ALA A 254 5.55 -2.13 -8.06
C ALA A 254 4.91 -1.43 -9.26
N ASP A 255 4.40 -0.21 -9.04
CA ASP A 255 3.76 0.59 -10.07
C ASP A 255 4.76 1.09 -11.13
N LEU A 256 4.23 1.47 -12.31
CA LEU A 256 5.01 1.97 -13.45
C LEU A 256 5.35 3.45 -13.28
N VAL A 257 6.16 3.77 -12.27
CA VAL A 257 6.55 5.15 -11.91
C VAL A 257 7.92 5.47 -12.48
N ARG A 258 8.07 6.64 -13.08
CA ARG A 258 9.35 7.12 -13.58
C ARG A 258 10.43 7.09 -12.49
N GLY A 259 11.59 6.52 -12.82
CA GLY A 259 12.73 6.37 -11.93
C GLY A 259 12.57 5.32 -10.83
N THR A 260 11.73 4.29 -11.05
CA THR A 260 11.55 3.18 -10.12
C THR A 260 11.74 1.80 -10.75
N GLN A 261 12.12 1.71 -12.03
CA GLN A 261 12.23 0.45 -12.76
C GLN A 261 13.16 -0.58 -12.09
N HIS A 262 14.23 -0.14 -11.47
CA HIS A 262 15.19 -1.02 -10.78
C HIS A 262 14.61 -1.71 -9.52
N PHE A 263 13.41 -1.31 -9.05
CA PHE A 263 12.67 -1.98 -8.01
C PHE A 263 11.66 -3.00 -8.54
N ARG A 264 11.41 -3.02 -9.84
CA ARG A 264 10.33 -3.83 -10.41
C ARG A 264 10.74 -5.27 -10.54
N THR A 265 9.94 -6.17 -9.97
CA THR A 265 10.04 -7.61 -10.17
C THR A 265 9.12 -8.07 -11.30
N ARG A 266 9.32 -9.28 -11.79
CA ARG A 266 8.31 -9.95 -12.60
C ARG A 266 7.12 -10.36 -11.75
N VAL A 267 5.94 -10.42 -12.35
CA VAL A 267 4.68 -10.80 -11.66
C VAL A 267 4.75 -12.21 -11.09
N GLU A 268 5.44 -13.11 -11.79
CA GLU A 268 5.65 -14.49 -11.37
C GLU A 268 6.33 -14.57 -9.98
N LYS A 269 7.18 -13.61 -9.63
CA LYS A 269 7.81 -13.54 -8.31
C LYS A 269 6.77 -13.30 -7.20
N GLY A 270 5.78 -12.46 -7.42
CA GLY A 270 4.66 -12.26 -6.50
C GLY A 270 3.81 -13.53 -6.32
N LEU A 271 3.57 -14.27 -7.41
CA LEU A 271 2.86 -15.55 -7.38
C LEU A 271 3.64 -16.62 -6.61
N GLU A 272 4.97 -16.70 -6.81
CA GLU A 272 5.88 -17.57 -6.06
C GLU A 272 5.78 -17.28 -4.54
N ILE A 273 5.85 -16.01 -4.16
CA ILE A 273 5.75 -15.57 -2.76
C ILE A 273 4.39 -15.97 -2.16
N ILE A 274 3.28 -15.71 -2.84
CA ILE A 274 1.95 -16.09 -2.32
C ILE A 274 1.83 -17.60 -2.19
N SER A 275 2.37 -18.37 -3.12
CA SER A 275 2.40 -19.83 -3.03
C SER A 275 3.22 -20.31 -1.83
N ALA A 276 4.36 -19.68 -1.56
CA ALA A 276 5.21 -19.99 -0.42
C ALA A 276 4.61 -19.59 0.95
N LEU A 277 3.64 -18.68 0.96
CA LEU A 277 2.91 -18.29 2.17
C LEU A 277 1.71 -19.21 2.46
N ARG A 278 0.94 -19.57 1.42
CA ARG A 278 -0.28 -20.36 1.56
C ARG A 278 0.03 -21.78 2.07
N GLY A 279 -0.61 -22.18 3.17
CA GLY A 279 -0.38 -23.48 3.80
C GLY A 279 0.92 -23.60 4.60
N HIS A 280 1.85 -22.63 4.46
CA HIS A 280 3.15 -22.64 5.14
C HIS A 280 3.27 -21.62 6.29
N THR A 281 2.21 -20.84 6.53
CA THR A 281 2.06 -19.93 7.68
C THR A 281 0.57 -19.76 7.98
N SER A 282 0.23 -19.01 9.06
CA SER A 282 -1.17 -18.69 9.37
C SER A 282 -1.87 -18.01 8.20
N GLY A 283 -3.11 -18.37 7.90
CA GLY A 283 -3.93 -17.68 6.90
C GLY A 283 -4.07 -16.17 7.15
N MET A 284 -3.95 -15.73 8.41
CA MET A 284 -3.92 -14.31 8.75
C MET A 284 -2.66 -13.60 8.25
N ALA A 285 -1.56 -14.34 8.00
CA ALA A 285 -0.29 -13.84 7.48
C ALA A 285 -0.24 -13.83 5.94
N VAL A 286 -1.30 -14.25 5.26
CA VAL A 286 -1.35 -14.31 3.78
C VAL A 286 -2.14 -13.09 3.28
N PRO A 287 -1.48 -12.09 2.69
CA PRO A 287 -2.13 -10.93 2.09
C PRO A 287 -2.66 -11.25 0.68
N HIS A 288 -3.42 -10.31 0.10
CA HIS A 288 -3.72 -10.31 -1.31
C HIS A 288 -2.52 -9.75 -2.11
N PHE A 289 -2.09 -10.48 -3.13
CA PHE A 289 -1.17 -9.93 -4.14
C PHE A 289 -1.98 -9.19 -5.19
N VAL A 290 -1.66 -7.93 -5.45
CA VAL A 290 -2.44 -7.06 -6.33
C VAL A 290 -1.56 -6.27 -7.29
N ILE A 291 -2.09 -6.06 -8.49
CA ILE A 291 -1.56 -5.11 -9.46
C ILE A 291 -2.53 -3.92 -9.48
N ASP A 292 -2.02 -2.71 -9.33
CA ASP A 292 -2.77 -1.52 -9.70
C ASP A 292 -2.72 -1.38 -11.22
N ALA A 293 -3.83 -1.67 -11.88
CA ALA A 293 -3.86 -1.65 -13.34
C ALA A 293 -3.57 -0.24 -13.87
N PRO A 294 -2.67 -0.10 -14.86
CA PRO A 294 -2.29 1.20 -15.41
C PRO A 294 -3.48 2.04 -15.86
N GLN A 295 -3.28 3.35 -15.95
CA GLN A 295 -4.29 4.30 -16.44
C GLN A 295 -5.58 4.34 -15.61
N GLY A 296 -5.48 4.02 -14.32
CA GLY A 296 -6.63 4.08 -13.42
C GLY A 296 -7.55 2.87 -13.46
N GLY A 297 -7.08 1.73 -13.99
CA GLY A 297 -7.85 0.48 -14.04
C GLY A 297 -8.19 -0.15 -12.69
N GLY A 298 -7.62 0.36 -11.59
CA GLY A 298 -7.90 -0.09 -10.23
C GLY A 298 -7.12 -1.34 -9.82
N LYS A 299 -7.38 -1.82 -8.62
CA LYS A 299 -6.66 -2.94 -7.99
C LYS A 299 -7.21 -4.28 -8.46
N VAL A 300 -6.35 -5.08 -9.10
CA VAL A 300 -6.67 -6.43 -9.57
C VAL A 300 -5.91 -7.44 -8.70
N ALA A 301 -6.65 -8.29 -8.00
CA ALA A 301 -6.04 -9.36 -7.21
C ALA A 301 -5.59 -10.50 -8.13
N ILE A 302 -4.32 -10.90 -7.99
CA ILE A 302 -3.71 -11.98 -8.76
C ILE A 302 -3.51 -13.18 -7.85
N LEU A 303 -3.98 -14.34 -8.30
CA LEU A 303 -3.90 -15.59 -7.55
C LEU A 303 -3.01 -16.60 -8.29
N PRO A 304 -2.26 -17.46 -7.55
CA PRO A 304 -1.58 -18.59 -8.16
C PRO A 304 -2.56 -19.49 -8.91
N GLU A 305 -2.17 -19.92 -10.10
CA GLU A 305 -2.95 -20.85 -10.93
C GLU A 305 -2.95 -22.26 -10.35
N GLY A 306 -3.89 -23.11 -10.81
CA GLY A 306 -3.90 -24.54 -10.52
C GLY A 306 -4.42 -24.92 -9.14
N THR A 307 -5.00 -23.99 -8.37
CA THR A 307 -5.70 -24.34 -7.12
C THR A 307 -7.08 -24.96 -7.40
N LEU A 308 -7.81 -24.43 -8.36
CA LEU A 308 -9.05 -24.99 -8.89
C LEU A 308 -8.73 -25.76 -10.18
N LEU A 309 -8.89 -27.08 -10.15
CA LEU A 309 -8.54 -27.95 -11.27
C LEU A 309 -9.76 -28.27 -12.14
N HIS A 310 -10.94 -28.40 -11.51
CA HIS A 310 -12.20 -28.71 -12.18
C HIS A 310 -13.38 -28.13 -11.39
N LEU A 311 -14.40 -27.71 -12.10
CA LEU A 311 -15.66 -27.23 -11.55
C LEU A 311 -16.80 -27.61 -12.51
N ASP A 312 -17.75 -28.43 -12.03
CA ASP A 312 -19.00 -28.73 -12.73
C ASP A 312 -20.20 -28.70 -11.76
N GLU A 313 -21.37 -29.21 -12.20
CA GLU A 313 -22.59 -29.18 -11.38
C GLU A 313 -22.53 -30.14 -10.17
N ASP A 314 -21.71 -31.18 -10.23
CA ASP A 314 -21.66 -32.26 -9.25
C ASP A 314 -20.49 -32.15 -8.29
N GLU A 315 -19.32 -31.70 -8.79
CA GLU A 315 -18.10 -31.67 -7.99
C GLU A 315 -17.16 -30.51 -8.32
N VAL A 316 -16.33 -30.16 -7.33
CA VAL A 316 -15.17 -29.29 -7.47
C VAL A 316 -13.91 -30.10 -7.18
N ILE A 317 -12.91 -30.04 -8.06
CA ILE A 317 -11.60 -30.65 -7.82
C ILE A 317 -10.60 -29.55 -7.51
N VAL A 318 -10.00 -29.61 -6.32
CA VAL A 318 -9.03 -28.64 -5.83
C VAL A 318 -7.70 -29.30 -5.50
N LYS A 319 -6.63 -28.51 -5.63
CA LYS A 319 -5.28 -28.87 -5.23
C LYS A 319 -4.85 -28.05 -4.03
N ASN A 320 -4.35 -28.68 -2.98
CA ASN A 320 -3.86 -28.00 -1.78
C ASN A 320 -2.39 -27.55 -1.92
N TYR A 321 -1.82 -26.98 -0.85
CA TYR A 321 -0.43 -26.51 -0.77
C TYR A 321 0.63 -27.62 -0.84
N GLU A 322 0.26 -28.87 -0.65
CA GLU A 322 1.12 -30.07 -0.79
C GLU A 322 0.96 -30.74 -2.17
N ASP A 323 0.32 -30.07 -3.14
CA ASP A 323 -0.05 -30.61 -4.45
C ASP A 323 -1.00 -31.83 -4.42
N LYS A 324 -1.63 -32.10 -3.27
CA LYS A 324 -2.63 -33.16 -3.14
C LYS A 324 -3.99 -32.71 -3.69
N ILE A 325 -4.64 -33.63 -4.41
CA ILE A 325 -5.91 -33.37 -5.08
C ILE A 325 -7.07 -33.87 -4.20
N PHE A 326 -8.10 -33.03 -4.06
CA PHE A 326 -9.30 -33.33 -3.30
C PHE A 326 -10.53 -33.03 -4.13
N LYS A 327 -11.56 -33.89 -3.95
CA LYS A 327 -12.89 -33.70 -4.51
C LYS A 327 -13.80 -33.11 -3.45
N TYR A 328 -14.53 -32.08 -3.81
CA TYR A 328 -15.55 -31.45 -2.97
C TYR A 328 -16.91 -31.58 -3.69
N PRO A 329 -17.89 -32.35 -3.17
CA PRO A 329 -19.19 -32.52 -3.81
C PRO A 329 -19.99 -31.22 -3.76
N GLN A 330 -20.63 -30.86 -4.88
CA GLN A 330 -21.54 -29.76 -4.93
C GLN A 330 -22.95 -30.17 -4.47
N PRO A 331 -23.75 -29.27 -3.86
CA PRO A 331 -25.15 -29.56 -3.58
C PRO A 331 -25.90 -29.69 -4.90
N GLN A 332 -26.75 -30.71 -5.04
CA GLN A 332 -27.62 -30.82 -6.20
C GLN A 332 -28.53 -29.57 -6.30
N SER A 333 -28.37 -28.79 -7.35
CA SER A 333 -29.20 -27.62 -7.53
C SER A 333 -30.68 -28.06 -7.75
N SER A 334 -31.56 -27.63 -6.85
CA SER A 334 -32.98 -27.59 -7.20
C SER A 334 -33.10 -26.70 -8.44
N LYS A 335 -33.61 -27.24 -9.56
CA LYS A 335 -33.71 -26.61 -10.88
C LYS A 335 -34.36 -25.21 -10.82
N ALA A 336 -33.55 -24.18 -10.56
CA ALA A 336 -33.97 -22.79 -10.71
C ALA A 336 -32.74 -21.93 -10.97
N ASN A 337 -32.63 -21.40 -12.17
CA ASN A 337 -31.79 -20.30 -12.61
C ASN A 337 -30.29 -20.58 -12.90
N HIS A 338 -29.99 -21.31 -13.96
CA HIS A 338 -28.65 -21.40 -14.57
C HIS A 338 -28.45 -20.45 -15.78
N GLU A 339 -28.98 -19.23 -15.75
CA GLU A 339 -28.68 -18.25 -16.81
C GLU A 339 -27.41 -17.42 -16.56
N ASN A 340 -26.73 -17.60 -15.42
CA ASN A 340 -25.52 -16.84 -15.06
C ASN A 340 -24.33 -17.72 -14.63
N ALA A 341 -24.09 -18.86 -15.28
CA ALA A 341 -22.84 -19.58 -15.11
C ALA A 341 -21.69 -18.71 -15.61
N LEU A 342 -20.73 -18.42 -14.72
CA LEU A 342 -19.48 -17.73 -15.12
C LEU A 342 -18.80 -18.55 -16.22
N PRO A 343 -18.41 -17.93 -17.33
CA PRO A 343 -17.75 -18.66 -18.40
C PRO A 343 -16.46 -19.30 -17.89
N VAL A 344 -16.28 -20.58 -18.18
CA VAL A 344 -14.99 -21.27 -18.01
C VAL A 344 -13.94 -20.45 -18.73
N ILE A 345 -12.92 -19.98 -17.99
CA ILE A 345 -11.84 -19.16 -18.54
C ILE A 345 -11.05 -20.02 -19.53
N ALA A 346 -11.34 -19.86 -20.81
CA ALA A 346 -10.50 -20.37 -21.88
C ALA A 346 -9.15 -19.59 -21.87
N PRO A 347 -8.01 -20.24 -22.16
CA PRO A 347 -6.72 -19.55 -22.20
C PRO A 347 -6.80 -18.40 -23.21
N LEU A 348 -6.43 -17.19 -22.76
CA LEU A 348 -6.38 -15.98 -23.56
C LEU A 348 -5.48 -16.19 -24.79
N GLN A 349 -6.06 -16.09 -25.98
CA GLN A 349 -5.28 -15.88 -27.18
C GLN A 349 -4.50 -14.57 -27.05
N LYS A 350 -3.18 -14.61 -27.34
CA LYS A 350 -2.32 -13.44 -27.33
C LYS A 350 -2.91 -12.34 -28.21
N GLN A 351 -3.59 -11.38 -27.61
CA GLN A 351 -3.87 -10.11 -28.29
C GLN A 351 -2.62 -9.24 -28.17
N SER A 352 -2.09 -8.83 -29.32
CA SER A 352 -1.00 -7.87 -29.41
C SER A 352 -1.46 -6.53 -28.82
N CYS A 353 -0.81 -6.08 -27.76
CA CYS A 353 -0.93 -4.70 -27.29
C CYS A 353 -0.39 -3.76 -28.38
N HIS A 354 -1.24 -2.94 -28.94
CA HIS A 354 -0.86 -1.76 -29.74
C HIS A 354 -0.90 -0.52 -28.87
#